data_d7b19fe9bb74766f374564676e5f34a0
#
_entry.id   d7b19fe9bb74766f374564676e5f34a0
#
_cell.length_a   1.000
_cell.length_b   1.000
_cell.length_c   1.000
_cell.angle_alpha   90.00
_cell.angle_beta   90.00
_cell.angle_gamma   90.00
#
_symmetry.space_group_name_H-M   'P 1'
#
loop_
_entity.id
_entity.type
_entity.pdbx_description
1 polymer ?
#
loop_
_entity_poly.entity_id
_entity_poly.type
_entity_poly.pdbx_seq_one_letter_code
_entity_poly.pdbx_strand_id
1 'polypeptide(L)'
;MIWIEDGTDGNTDLLERALANDVNSMITVNTKVNCDELIMNDCVPYFKGIDISRFDFIPDSFGFIMVSKSVGNAISENVIGGDGRLQMRVDVDNQAISTIHVPCGIIEGKSESVIVIGAHHDTVYNGAGAVDDTSGVATLQEMARQFSILQSELGDPEFTIYFCTWGGEEEGLWGSKEWVDKYRGMLSEGLRLHINMDMN
;
A
#
# COMPACT_ATOMS: atom_id res chain seq x y z
N MET A 1 8.19 7.55 -26.58
CA MET A 1 8.44 8.82 -25.85
C MET A 1 8.47 8.47 -24.38
N ILE A 2 9.40 9.00 -23.62
CA ILE A 2 9.51 8.77 -22.19
C ILE A 2 9.13 10.06 -21.48
N TRP A 3 8.21 9.98 -20.53
CA TRP A 3 7.82 11.11 -19.69
C TRP A 3 8.54 11.00 -18.35
N ILE A 4 9.07 12.11 -17.86
CA ILE A 4 9.72 12.19 -16.56
C ILE A 4 8.91 13.18 -15.72
N GLU A 5 8.38 12.73 -14.59
CA GLU A 5 7.61 13.58 -13.70
C GLU A 5 8.01 13.36 -12.24
N ASP A 6 7.76 14.39 -11.46
CA ASP A 6 7.84 14.37 -10.01
C ASP A 6 6.69 13.50 -9.48
N GLY A 7 7.01 12.26 -9.12
CA GLY A 7 6.01 11.24 -8.90
C GLY A 7 5.43 11.26 -7.51
N THR A 8 4.30 11.87 -7.33
CA THR A 8 3.63 11.77 -6.05
C THR A 8 2.27 11.12 -6.10
N ASP A 9 1.54 11.17 -7.16
CA ASP A 9 0.21 10.56 -7.16
C ASP A 9 -0.13 10.08 -8.57
N GLY A 10 -0.60 8.83 -8.66
CA GLY A 10 -1.07 8.24 -9.90
C GLY A 10 -2.12 9.13 -10.56
N ASN A 11 -1.64 10.10 -11.30
CA ASN A 11 -2.48 11.02 -12.03
C ASN A 11 -2.96 10.28 -13.29
N THR A 12 -4.19 9.78 -13.24
CA THR A 12 -4.86 9.14 -14.37
C THR A 12 -4.80 9.99 -15.62
N ASP A 13 -4.97 11.30 -15.50
CA ASP A 13 -4.90 12.23 -16.62
C ASP A 13 -3.53 12.23 -17.29
N LEU A 14 -2.46 11.99 -16.54
CA LEU A 14 -1.12 11.92 -17.08
C LEU A 14 -0.94 10.66 -17.94
N LEU A 15 -1.39 9.53 -17.44
CA LEU A 15 -1.33 8.26 -18.18
C LEU A 15 -2.18 8.30 -19.44
N GLU A 16 -3.40 8.83 -19.36
CA GLU A 16 -4.28 9.03 -20.51
C GLU A 16 -3.64 9.93 -21.57
N ARG A 17 -3.04 11.05 -21.15
CA ARG A 17 -2.32 11.95 -22.07
C ARG A 17 -1.09 11.30 -22.68
N ALA A 18 -0.35 10.51 -21.89
CA ALA A 18 0.81 9.77 -22.37
C ALA A 18 0.42 8.80 -23.49
N LEU A 19 -0.61 7.99 -23.24
CA LEU A 19 -1.12 7.03 -24.22
C LEU A 19 -1.68 7.70 -25.45
N ALA A 20 -2.41 8.81 -25.30
CA ALA A 20 -2.94 9.60 -26.43
C ALA A 20 -1.85 10.23 -27.32
N ASN A 21 -0.60 10.30 -26.83
CA ASN A 21 0.56 10.79 -27.55
C ASN A 21 1.56 9.68 -27.91
N ASP A 22 1.10 8.46 -28.06
CA ASP A 22 1.91 7.28 -28.43
C ASP A 22 3.10 7.04 -27.48
N VAL A 23 2.97 7.43 -26.21
CA VAL A 23 3.94 7.10 -25.17
C VAL A 23 3.68 5.67 -24.73
N ASN A 24 4.70 4.82 -24.85
CA ASN A 24 4.61 3.41 -24.49
C ASN A 24 5.33 3.05 -23.19
N SER A 25 5.94 4.03 -22.54
CA SER A 25 6.68 3.80 -21.30
C SER A 25 6.80 5.10 -20.51
N MET A 26 6.80 4.98 -19.19
CA MET A 26 6.97 6.11 -18.27
C MET A 26 8.07 5.84 -17.26
N ILE A 27 8.85 6.87 -16.97
CA ILE A 27 9.83 6.87 -15.89
C ILE A 27 9.44 7.98 -14.93
N THR A 28 9.23 7.64 -13.67
CA THR A 28 9.05 8.63 -12.62
C THR A 28 10.34 8.80 -11.84
N VAL A 29 10.63 10.04 -11.49
CA VAL A 29 11.81 10.41 -10.72
C VAL A 29 11.39 10.72 -9.30
N ASN A 30 12.02 10.08 -8.32
CA ASN A 30 11.77 10.41 -6.93
C ASN A 30 12.48 11.72 -6.56
N THR A 31 11.70 12.79 -6.45
CA THR A 31 12.20 14.13 -6.14
C THR A 31 11.83 14.61 -4.74
N LYS A 32 11.26 13.74 -3.90
CA LYS A 32 10.87 14.13 -2.54
C LYS A 32 12.08 14.62 -1.74
N VAL A 33 11.93 15.78 -1.13
CA VAL A 33 12.97 16.51 -0.38
C VAL A 33 13.56 15.66 0.76
N ASN A 34 12.76 14.80 1.37
CA ASN A 34 13.17 13.92 2.47
C ASN A 34 14.24 12.89 2.07
N CYS A 35 14.42 12.68 0.78
CA CYS A 35 15.46 11.80 0.27
C CYS A 35 16.85 12.40 0.29
N ASP A 36 16.96 13.72 0.25
CA ASP A 36 18.25 14.43 0.24
C ASP A 36 18.88 14.52 1.65
N GLU A 37 18.06 14.36 2.69
CA GLU A 37 18.48 14.50 4.10
C GLU A 37 18.86 13.18 4.77
N LEU A 38 18.47 12.06 4.19
CA LEU A 38 18.84 10.75 4.71
C LEU A 38 20.25 10.37 4.26
N ILE A 39 20.94 9.59 5.08
CA ILE A 39 22.33 9.10 4.95
C ILE A 39 22.67 8.52 3.56
N MET A 40 21.70 8.29 2.72
CA MET A 40 21.85 7.90 1.33
C MET A 40 21.55 9.11 0.44
N ASN A 41 22.58 9.70 -0.14
CA ASN A 41 22.51 10.85 -1.03
C ASN A 41 21.65 10.66 -2.28
N ASP A 42 21.05 9.49 -2.45
CA ASP A 42 20.23 9.15 -3.58
C ASP A 42 19.18 8.10 -3.13
N CYS A 43 17.97 8.54 -2.93
CA CYS A 43 16.91 7.65 -2.48
C CYS A 43 16.70 6.51 -3.47
N VAL A 44 16.72 5.30 -2.95
CA VAL A 44 16.14 4.17 -3.67
C VAL A 44 14.68 4.53 -3.98
N PRO A 45 14.25 4.41 -5.22
CA PRO A 45 12.91 4.76 -5.60
C PRO A 45 11.90 4.02 -4.72
N TYR A 46 11.03 4.78 -4.13
CA TYR A 46 9.87 4.26 -3.46
C TYR A 46 8.95 3.66 -4.51
N PHE A 47 8.83 2.36 -4.53
CA PHE A 47 7.86 1.70 -5.39
C PHE A 47 6.53 1.60 -4.62
N LYS A 48 5.62 2.49 -4.94
CA LYS A 48 4.21 2.26 -4.68
C LYS A 48 3.66 1.62 -5.93
N GLY A 49 3.25 0.36 -5.85
CA GLY A 49 2.64 -0.34 -6.97
C GLY A 49 1.46 0.47 -7.49
N ILE A 50 1.48 0.82 -8.76
CA ILE A 50 0.26 1.26 -9.40
C ILE A 50 -0.57 0.01 -9.58
N ASP A 51 -1.73 -0.06 -8.96
CA ASP A 51 -2.71 -1.09 -9.24
C ASP A 51 -3.21 -0.89 -10.68
N ILE A 52 -2.49 -1.48 -11.61
CA ILE A 52 -2.78 -1.40 -13.05
C ILE A 52 -4.16 -1.98 -13.34
N SER A 53 -4.68 -2.86 -12.49
CA SER A 53 -6.01 -3.43 -12.66
C SER A 53 -7.14 -2.39 -12.57
N ARG A 54 -6.87 -1.23 -11.98
CA ARG A 54 -7.80 -0.09 -11.97
C ARG A 54 -7.83 0.71 -13.27
N PHE A 55 -6.93 0.41 -14.18
CA PHE A 55 -6.72 1.18 -15.40
C PHE A 55 -6.82 0.27 -16.62
N ASP A 56 -8.01 -0.21 -16.92
CA ASP A 56 -8.32 -1.05 -18.08
C ASP A 56 -7.83 -0.48 -19.42
N PHE A 57 -7.46 0.81 -19.44
CA PHE A 57 -6.97 1.51 -20.62
C PHE A 57 -5.45 1.42 -20.79
N ILE A 58 -4.69 0.91 -19.81
CA ILE A 58 -3.24 0.77 -19.91
C ILE A 58 -2.91 -0.55 -20.61
N PRO A 59 -2.19 -0.53 -21.76
CA PRO A 59 -1.76 -1.76 -22.41
C PRO A 59 -0.79 -2.58 -21.56
N ASP A 60 -0.87 -3.89 -21.61
CA ASP A 60 0.08 -4.81 -20.95
C ASP A 60 1.54 -4.55 -21.33
N SER A 61 1.75 -3.95 -22.51
CA SER A 61 3.08 -3.60 -23.01
C SER A 61 3.61 -2.26 -22.47
N PHE A 62 2.82 -1.53 -21.66
CA PHE A 62 3.25 -0.25 -21.14
C PHE A 62 4.29 -0.45 -20.03
N GLY A 63 5.49 0.11 -20.24
CA GLY A 63 6.56 0.04 -19.26
C GLY A 63 6.48 1.18 -18.25
N PHE A 64 6.55 0.85 -16.95
CA PHE A 64 6.62 1.83 -15.87
C PHE A 64 7.78 1.51 -14.94
N ILE A 65 8.65 2.49 -14.69
CA ILE A 65 9.71 2.39 -13.68
C ILE A 65 9.87 3.70 -12.91
N MET A 66 10.31 3.55 -11.66
CA MET A 66 10.77 4.68 -10.85
C MET A 66 12.29 4.67 -10.78
N VAL A 67 12.89 5.84 -10.77
CA VAL A 67 14.33 6.02 -10.65
C VAL A 67 14.66 7.06 -9.58
N SER A 68 15.88 6.98 -9.04
CA SER A 68 16.38 7.98 -8.12
C SER A 68 16.58 9.33 -8.80
N LYS A 69 16.72 10.38 -8.00
CA LYS A 69 16.94 11.74 -8.47
C LYS A 69 18.21 11.87 -9.34
N SER A 70 19.31 11.25 -8.93
CA SER A 70 20.56 11.28 -9.69
C SER A 70 20.40 10.64 -11.07
N VAL A 71 19.76 9.48 -11.13
CA VAL A 71 19.49 8.79 -12.39
C VAL A 71 18.53 9.60 -13.27
N GLY A 72 17.48 10.18 -12.68
CA GLY A 72 16.54 11.05 -13.40
C GLY A 72 17.24 12.28 -14.00
N ASN A 73 18.11 12.93 -13.24
CA ASN A 73 18.92 14.06 -13.72
C ASN A 73 19.82 13.65 -14.89
N ALA A 74 20.54 12.53 -14.74
CA ALA A 74 21.42 12.01 -15.81
C ALA A 74 20.65 11.69 -17.10
N ILE A 75 19.44 11.14 -16.99
CA ILE A 75 18.55 10.88 -18.13
C ILE A 75 18.15 12.24 -18.77
N SER A 76 17.69 13.19 -17.96
CA SER A 76 17.25 14.50 -18.45
C SER A 76 18.36 15.27 -19.17
N GLU A 77 19.57 15.29 -18.64
CA GLU A 77 20.74 15.93 -19.26
C GLU A 77 21.07 15.32 -20.62
N ASN A 78 20.97 13.99 -20.76
CA ASN A 78 21.22 13.32 -22.03
C ASN A 78 20.10 13.51 -23.06
N VAL A 79 18.85 13.73 -22.61
CA VAL A 79 17.68 13.92 -23.49
C VAL A 79 17.57 15.37 -23.98
N ILE A 80 17.90 16.36 -23.15
CA ILE A 80 17.84 17.81 -23.49
C ILE A 80 18.75 18.13 -24.70
N GLY A 81 19.81 17.36 -24.93
CA GLY A 81 20.68 17.47 -26.11
C GLY A 81 20.06 17.02 -27.44
N GLY A 82 18.90 16.39 -27.42
CA GLY A 82 18.10 16.06 -28.60
C GLY A 82 18.38 14.70 -29.25
N ASP A 83 19.50 14.04 -28.93
CA ASP A 83 19.90 12.77 -29.55
C ASP A 83 19.92 11.57 -28.58
N GLY A 84 19.45 11.78 -27.37
CA GLY A 84 19.43 10.74 -26.34
C GLY A 84 18.48 9.58 -26.69
N ARG A 85 19.00 8.35 -26.62
CA ARG A 85 18.18 7.14 -26.69
C ARG A 85 18.20 6.44 -25.37
N LEU A 86 17.03 6.05 -24.87
CA LEU A 86 16.89 5.23 -23.68
C LEU A 86 16.29 3.88 -24.07
N GLN A 87 16.91 2.81 -23.58
CA GLN A 87 16.34 1.48 -23.65
C GLN A 87 15.89 1.07 -22.25
N MET A 88 14.61 0.77 -22.12
CA MET A 88 14.02 0.24 -20.89
C MET A 88 13.64 -1.23 -21.10
N ARG A 89 13.99 -2.07 -20.15
CA ARG A 89 13.53 -3.45 -20.07
C ARG A 89 12.82 -3.65 -18.75
N VAL A 90 11.55 -4.04 -18.84
CA VAL A 90 10.73 -4.44 -17.70
C VAL A 90 10.35 -5.90 -17.89
N ASP A 91 10.62 -6.70 -16.89
CA ASP A 91 10.33 -8.14 -16.89
C ASP A 91 9.53 -8.42 -15.61
N VAL A 92 8.22 -8.57 -15.77
CA VAL A 92 7.28 -8.73 -14.66
C VAL A 92 6.41 -9.95 -14.93
N ASP A 93 6.31 -10.83 -13.95
CA ASP A 93 5.33 -11.92 -13.97
C ASP A 93 4.02 -11.43 -13.32
N ASN A 94 3.10 -10.99 -14.14
CA ASN A 94 1.77 -10.55 -13.72
C ASN A 94 0.77 -11.71 -13.51
N GLN A 95 1.21 -12.95 -13.70
CA GLN A 95 0.42 -14.16 -13.44
C GLN A 95 0.82 -14.83 -12.11
N ALA A 96 1.84 -14.33 -11.43
CA ALA A 96 2.27 -14.88 -10.15
C ALA A 96 1.15 -14.71 -9.10
N ILE A 97 0.86 -15.81 -8.40
CA ILE A 97 -0.12 -15.82 -7.30
C ILE A 97 0.65 -15.73 -5.98
N SER A 98 0.29 -14.76 -5.17
CA SER A 98 0.80 -14.61 -3.82
C SER A 98 -0.30 -14.82 -2.79
N THR A 99 0.09 -15.23 -1.58
CA THR A 99 -0.84 -15.41 -0.48
C THR A 99 -0.67 -14.27 0.52
N ILE A 100 -1.78 -13.61 0.82
CA ILE A 100 -1.85 -12.57 1.83
C ILE A 100 -2.50 -13.16 3.08
N HIS A 101 -1.91 -12.88 4.23
CA HIS A 101 -2.42 -13.33 5.51
C HIS A 101 -3.11 -12.19 6.26
N VAL A 102 -4.23 -12.52 6.89
CA VAL A 102 -4.99 -11.61 7.76
C VAL A 102 -5.28 -12.34 9.08
N PRO A 103 -4.29 -12.40 9.99
CA PRO A 103 -4.53 -12.96 11.31
C PRO A 103 -5.44 -12.06 12.13
N CYS A 104 -6.41 -12.68 12.81
CA CYS A 104 -7.31 -12.02 13.74
C CYS A 104 -7.36 -12.77 15.07
N GLY A 105 -7.23 -12.04 16.17
CA GLY A 105 -7.63 -12.48 17.49
C GLY A 105 -9.08 -12.11 17.76
N ILE A 106 -9.81 -12.95 18.50
CA ILE A 106 -11.24 -12.74 18.77
C ILE A 106 -11.49 -12.81 20.25
N ILE A 107 -12.22 -11.83 20.77
CA ILE A 107 -12.82 -11.88 22.11
C ILE A 107 -14.33 -12.00 21.90
N GLU A 108 -14.85 -13.16 22.25
CA GLU A 108 -16.29 -13.44 22.10
C GLU A 108 -17.14 -12.56 23.02
N GLY A 109 -18.22 -12.05 22.48
CA GLY A 109 -19.20 -11.23 23.18
C GLY A 109 -20.52 -11.95 23.41
N LYS A 110 -21.43 -11.31 24.10
CA LYS A 110 -22.76 -11.84 24.43
C LYS A 110 -23.75 -11.74 23.30
N SER A 111 -23.49 -10.86 22.34
CA SER A 111 -24.35 -10.63 21.19
C SER A 111 -23.63 -10.95 19.87
N GLU A 112 -24.40 -11.09 18.80
CA GLU A 112 -23.87 -11.27 17.44
C GLU A 112 -23.30 -9.99 16.83
N SER A 113 -23.43 -8.86 17.53
CA SER A 113 -22.84 -7.60 17.08
C SER A 113 -21.33 -7.60 17.26
N VAL A 114 -20.63 -6.97 16.32
CA VAL A 114 -19.18 -7.00 16.26
C VAL A 114 -18.55 -5.62 16.25
N ILE A 115 -17.39 -5.53 16.85
CA ILE A 115 -16.43 -4.42 16.73
C ILE A 115 -15.20 -4.98 16.02
N VAL A 116 -14.68 -4.25 15.05
CA VAL A 116 -13.45 -4.61 14.34
C VAL A 116 -12.40 -3.54 14.60
N ILE A 117 -11.27 -3.95 15.11
CA ILE A 117 -10.10 -3.09 15.34
C ILE A 117 -8.97 -3.64 14.51
N GLY A 118 -8.35 -2.81 13.68
CA GLY A 118 -7.35 -3.25 12.74
C GLY A 118 -6.16 -2.31 12.61
N ALA A 119 -5.04 -2.88 12.17
CA ALA A 119 -3.80 -2.22 11.80
C ALA A 119 -3.18 -3.02 10.65
N HIS A 120 -2.33 -2.44 9.81
CA HIS A 120 -1.66 -3.24 8.80
C HIS A 120 -0.26 -3.69 9.25
N HIS A 121 0.17 -4.86 8.81
CA HIS A 121 1.44 -5.44 9.24
C HIS A 121 2.51 -5.53 8.14
N ASP A 122 2.17 -5.14 6.95
CA ASP A 122 3.13 -4.90 5.88
C ASP A 122 3.63 -3.45 5.91
N THR A 123 4.66 -3.17 5.15
CA THR A 123 5.26 -1.85 5.02
C THR A 123 5.70 -1.63 3.60
N VAL A 124 5.85 -0.38 3.22
CA VAL A 124 6.39 -0.03 1.90
C VAL A 124 7.77 -0.65 1.66
N TYR A 125 8.08 -0.93 0.41
CA TYR A 125 9.38 -1.45 0.02
C TYR A 125 10.51 -0.55 0.54
N ASN A 126 11.51 -1.18 1.17
CA ASN A 126 12.65 -0.51 1.81
C ASN A 126 12.29 0.41 2.98
N GLY A 127 11.05 0.43 3.42
CA GLY A 127 10.63 1.10 4.65
C GLY A 127 10.96 0.26 5.89
N ALA A 128 11.31 0.91 6.99
CA ALA A 128 11.47 0.23 8.28
C ALA A 128 10.13 -0.09 8.96
N GLY A 129 9.04 0.56 8.52
CA GLY A 129 7.70 0.35 9.04
C GLY A 129 7.50 0.72 10.52
N ALA A 130 8.43 1.49 11.13
CA ALA A 130 8.39 1.72 12.57
C ALA A 130 7.15 2.52 13.03
N VAL A 131 6.74 3.47 12.22
CA VAL A 131 5.51 4.25 12.43
C VAL A 131 4.39 3.67 11.58
N ASP A 132 4.63 3.49 10.31
CA ASP A 132 3.72 2.99 9.30
C ASP A 132 4.02 1.51 8.99
N ASP A 133 3.34 0.50 9.58
CA ASP A 133 2.33 0.67 10.64
C ASP A 133 2.63 -0.19 11.88
N THR A 134 3.93 -0.39 12.23
CA THR A 134 4.27 -1.11 13.46
C THR A 134 3.69 -0.43 14.71
N SER A 135 3.51 0.90 14.68
CA SER A 135 2.91 1.62 15.79
C SER A 135 1.44 1.20 16.02
N GLY A 136 0.67 1.09 14.95
CA GLY A 136 -0.70 0.60 15.03
C GLY A 136 -0.78 -0.86 15.45
N VAL A 137 0.07 -1.73 14.88
CA VAL A 137 0.14 -3.15 15.27
C VAL A 137 0.49 -3.32 16.75
N ALA A 138 1.46 -2.57 17.27
CA ALA A 138 1.84 -2.62 18.67
C ALA A 138 0.70 -2.18 19.59
N THR A 139 0.01 -1.11 19.21
CA THR A 139 -1.18 -0.61 19.94
C THR A 139 -2.30 -1.64 19.90
N LEU A 140 -2.58 -2.24 18.74
CA LEU A 140 -3.57 -3.30 18.57
C LEU A 140 -3.30 -4.51 19.49
N GLN A 141 -2.05 -4.96 19.54
CA GLN A 141 -1.64 -6.08 20.37
C GLN A 141 -1.82 -5.78 21.87
N GLU A 142 -1.44 -4.58 22.29
CA GLU A 142 -1.63 -4.18 23.70
C GLU A 142 -3.12 -4.04 24.04
N MET A 143 -3.94 -3.49 23.15
CA MET A 143 -5.39 -3.47 23.33
C MET A 143 -5.97 -4.87 23.45
N ALA A 144 -5.62 -5.78 22.57
CA ALA A 144 -6.07 -7.17 22.63
C ALA A 144 -5.69 -7.83 23.97
N ARG A 145 -4.46 -7.60 24.43
CA ARG A 145 -3.98 -8.08 25.73
C ARG A 145 -4.80 -7.52 26.89
N GLN A 146 -5.07 -6.21 26.90
CA GLN A 146 -5.86 -5.57 27.95
C GLN A 146 -7.31 -6.04 27.97
N PHE A 147 -7.93 -6.14 26.80
CA PHE A 147 -9.29 -6.66 26.69
C PHE A 147 -9.40 -8.13 27.13
N SER A 148 -8.40 -8.96 26.87
CA SER A 148 -8.37 -10.34 27.37
C SER A 148 -8.30 -10.40 28.91
N ILE A 149 -7.54 -9.51 29.54
CA ILE A 149 -7.51 -9.39 31.02
C ILE A 149 -8.88 -8.96 31.54
N LEU A 150 -9.46 -7.91 30.95
CA LEU A 150 -10.77 -7.42 31.34
C LEU A 150 -11.85 -8.48 31.20
N GLN A 151 -11.83 -9.28 30.12
CA GLN A 151 -12.75 -10.39 29.95
C GLN A 151 -12.61 -11.42 31.09
N SER A 152 -11.38 -11.73 31.51
CA SER A 152 -11.15 -12.68 32.62
C SER A 152 -11.65 -12.14 33.96
N GLU A 153 -11.67 -10.83 34.18
CA GLU A 153 -12.07 -10.19 35.42
C GLU A 153 -13.57 -9.83 35.47
N LEU A 154 -14.11 -9.38 34.35
CA LEU A 154 -15.46 -8.81 34.25
C LEU A 154 -16.45 -9.69 33.48
N GLY A 155 -15.96 -10.76 32.85
CA GLY A 155 -16.73 -11.61 31.95
C GLY A 155 -16.81 -11.04 30.53
N ASP A 156 -17.58 -11.74 29.69
CA ASP A 156 -17.66 -11.43 28.25
C ASP A 156 -18.24 -10.04 27.99
N PRO A 157 -17.68 -9.29 27.02
CA PRO A 157 -18.20 -8.00 26.62
C PRO A 157 -19.57 -8.15 25.95
N GLU A 158 -20.25 -7.05 25.71
CA GLU A 158 -21.53 -7.05 24.99
C GLU A 158 -21.38 -7.45 23.52
N PHE A 159 -20.31 -6.95 22.87
CA PHE A 159 -20.04 -7.20 21.45
C PHE A 159 -18.81 -8.07 21.29
N THR A 160 -18.82 -8.95 20.29
CA THR A 160 -17.62 -9.68 19.86
C THR A 160 -16.61 -8.72 19.27
N ILE A 161 -15.34 -8.80 19.68
CA ILE A 161 -14.28 -7.89 19.25
C ILE A 161 -13.25 -8.66 18.41
N TYR A 162 -13.06 -8.21 17.19
CA TYR A 162 -12.02 -8.71 16.29
C TYR A 162 -10.81 -7.75 16.33
N PHE A 163 -9.65 -8.30 16.60
CA PHE A 163 -8.36 -7.60 16.51
C PHE A 163 -7.62 -8.19 15.32
N CYS A 164 -7.62 -7.49 14.19
CA CYS A 164 -7.08 -7.99 12.93
C CYS A 164 -5.85 -7.22 12.48
N THR A 165 -4.85 -7.94 11.92
CA THR A 165 -3.78 -7.28 11.20
C THR A 165 -3.89 -7.56 9.70
N TRP A 166 -3.85 -6.49 8.91
CA TRP A 166 -4.04 -6.54 7.47
C TRP A 166 -2.71 -6.72 6.76
N GLY A 167 -2.64 -7.64 5.80
CA GLY A 167 -1.52 -7.75 4.89
C GLY A 167 -1.86 -7.14 3.53
N GLY A 168 -0.85 -6.60 2.85
CA GLY A 168 -1.02 -5.98 1.54
C GLY A 168 -1.84 -4.69 1.57
N GLU A 169 -1.72 -3.92 2.65
CA GLU A 169 -2.32 -2.59 2.76
C GLU A 169 -1.66 -1.65 1.77
N GLU A 170 -0.34 -1.58 1.82
CA GLU A 170 0.50 -0.71 1.02
C GLU A 170 0.38 -0.95 -0.49
N GLU A 171 -0.01 -2.14 -0.87
CA GLU A 171 -0.24 -2.55 -2.26
C GLU A 171 -1.69 -2.34 -2.72
N GLY A 172 -2.52 -1.76 -1.89
CA GLY A 172 -3.90 -1.38 -2.24
C GLY A 172 -4.99 -2.03 -1.41
N LEU A 173 -4.78 -2.22 -0.10
CA LEU A 173 -5.78 -2.69 0.87
C LEU A 173 -6.24 -4.13 0.59
N TRP A 174 -5.40 -4.97 0.01
CA TRP A 174 -5.83 -6.29 -0.45
C TRP A 174 -6.39 -7.18 0.65
N GLY A 175 -5.66 -7.30 1.77
CA GLY A 175 -6.09 -8.15 2.88
C GLY A 175 -7.40 -7.70 3.51
N SER A 176 -7.57 -6.42 3.76
CA SER A 176 -8.79 -5.88 4.37
C SER A 176 -9.99 -6.00 3.43
N LYS A 177 -9.83 -5.77 2.11
CA LYS A 177 -10.89 -5.96 1.12
C LYS A 177 -11.38 -7.41 1.07
N GLU A 178 -10.47 -8.36 0.94
CA GLU A 178 -10.80 -9.78 0.89
C GLU A 178 -11.45 -10.26 2.20
N TRP A 179 -10.98 -9.75 3.34
CA TRP A 179 -11.58 -10.06 4.62
C TRP A 179 -13.00 -9.53 4.73
N VAL A 180 -13.24 -8.27 4.33
CA VAL A 180 -14.58 -7.67 4.31
C VAL A 180 -15.51 -8.43 3.37
N ASP A 181 -15.04 -8.84 2.20
CA ASP A 181 -15.85 -9.60 1.26
C ASP A 181 -16.21 -10.98 1.82
N LYS A 182 -15.27 -11.67 2.43
CA LYS A 182 -15.49 -12.96 3.08
C LYS A 182 -16.50 -12.89 4.21
N TYR A 183 -16.46 -11.85 5.02
CA TYR A 183 -17.32 -11.67 6.20
C TYR A 183 -18.48 -10.67 5.99
N ARG A 184 -18.78 -10.34 4.75
CA ARG A 184 -19.79 -9.34 4.37
C ARG A 184 -21.14 -9.53 5.06
N GLY A 185 -21.64 -10.76 5.17
CA GLY A 185 -22.90 -11.06 5.85
C GLY A 185 -22.88 -10.66 7.33
N MET A 186 -21.86 -11.11 8.05
CA MET A 186 -21.67 -10.76 9.47
C MET A 186 -21.55 -9.24 9.66
N LEU A 187 -20.76 -8.58 8.80
CA LEU A 187 -20.53 -7.15 8.92
C LEU A 187 -21.77 -6.31 8.60
N SER A 188 -22.54 -6.69 7.57
CA SER A 188 -23.75 -5.94 7.17
C SER A 188 -24.83 -5.93 8.23
N GLU A 189 -24.93 -6.98 9.03
CA GLU A 189 -25.95 -7.14 10.06
C GLU A 189 -25.44 -6.70 11.44
N GLY A 190 -24.19 -7.02 11.75
CA GLY A 190 -23.65 -6.94 13.11
C GLY A 190 -22.63 -5.84 13.38
N LEU A 191 -22.01 -5.24 12.37
CA LEU A 191 -20.94 -4.26 12.61
C LEU A 191 -21.47 -3.01 13.34
N ARG A 192 -20.86 -2.71 14.49
CA ARG A 192 -21.18 -1.53 15.30
C ARG A 192 -20.09 -0.47 15.21
N LEU A 193 -18.83 -0.88 15.12
CA LEU A 193 -17.70 0.02 15.09
C LEU A 193 -16.55 -0.62 14.33
N HIS A 194 -15.87 0.17 13.52
CA HIS A 194 -14.57 -0.14 12.97
C HIS A 194 -13.58 0.93 13.42
N ILE A 195 -12.43 0.50 13.93
CA ILE A 195 -11.30 1.37 14.27
C ILE A 195 -10.13 0.92 13.42
N ASN A 196 -9.58 1.81 12.61
CA ASN A 196 -8.32 1.60 11.92
C ASN A 196 -7.22 2.37 12.64
N MET A 197 -6.19 1.67 13.04
CA MET A 197 -5.04 2.24 13.74
C MET A 197 -3.86 2.23 12.79
N ASP A 198 -3.64 3.39 12.18
CA ASP A 198 -2.64 3.60 11.16
C ASP A 198 -1.81 4.82 11.56
N MET A 199 -0.51 4.64 11.70
CA MET A 199 0.43 5.69 12.13
C MET A 199 0.06 6.38 13.46
N ASN A 200 -0.01 5.62 14.54
CA ASN A 200 -0.30 6.13 15.90
C ASN A 200 0.94 6.65 16.63
#